data_b898e35a6690c463ddfc5276a3e92496
#
_entry.id   b898e35a6690c463ddfc5276a3e92496
#
_cell.length_a   1.000
_cell.length_b   1.000
_cell.length_c   1.000
_cell.angle_alpha   90.00
_cell.angle_beta   90.00
_cell.angle_gamma   90.00
#
_symmetry.space_group_name_H-M   'P 1'
#
loop_
_entity.id
_entity.type
_entity.pdbx_description
1 polymer ?
#
loop_
_entity_poly.entity_id
_entity_poly.type
_entity_poly.pdbx_seq_one_letter_code
_entity_poly.pdbx_strand_id
1 'polypeptide(L)'
;MFESLQDRLGSILSGLTGRGALSEADVSAALREVRRALLEADVALEVVRSFTDKVREKAVGAEVLKSIKPGQMVVKIVHDELIEMLGSEGVGIDLHAVAPVVIMMVGLQGSGKTTTTGKIAKRLTERERKKVLMASLDTRRPAAQEQLRQLGVQTGVDTLPIIAGQSPVEIAARAVQAAKLGGHDVVILDTAGRTHIDEPLMAEMAEIKRRSNPHEILLVADSLTGQDAVNLARNFDERVGITGLVLTRMDGDGRGGAALSMRAVTGKPIKLIGTGEKMTEMEEFHPRRIADRILGMGDIVSLVEKAAENIDADKARAMAEKMAKGKFDLNDLAEQLKQMQSLGGMGGIMGLMPGMSGMKDKLSAAGMSDKTFARHIAIIQSMTKAERANPDMLKHSRKKRIAAGSGTDAAEINKLLKMHRQMADMMKMMGGKGKGGMMKQMMGGLASKMGLGGMGGGLGGGMGGMGGMPDLSKLDPKQLEALQKQAEAAGLKPGSMPGLPGGGMPGLGGAKLPGLGGFPGLPGLPKKK
;
A
#
# COMPACT_ATOMS: atom_id res chain seq x y z
N MET A 1 -4.12 -8.85 -6.07
CA MET A 1 -2.80 -9.33 -5.57
C MET A 1 -3.01 -10.16 -4.31
N PHE A 2 -2.55 -11.39 -4.28
CA PHE A 2 -2.66 -12.35 -3.16
C PHE A 2 -4.09 -12.73 -2.69
N GLU A 3 -5.17 -12.36 -3.39
CA GLU A 3 -6.55 -12.57 -2.92
C GLU A 3 -6.83 -14.05 -2.57
N SER A 4 -6.47 -14.97 -3.46
CA SER A 4 -6.68 -16.42 -3.23
C SER A 4 -5.87 -16.96 -2.04
N LEU A 5 -4.62 -16.49 -1.86
CA LEU A 5 -3.77 -16.85 -0.72
C LEU A 5 -4.30 -16.23 0.57
N GLN A 6 -4.72 -14.98 0.52
CA GLN A 6 -5.33 -14.24 1.63
C GLN A 6 -6.58 -14.93 2.14
N ASP A 7 -7.52 -15.30 1.26
CA ASP A 7 -8.77 -15.94 1.66
C ASP A 7 -8.53 -17.29 2.33
N ARG A 8 -7.58 -18.06 1.83
CA ARG A 8 -7.21 -19.37 2.40
C ARG A 8 -6.49 -19.23 3.73
N LEU A 9 -5.42 -18.44 3.80
CA LEU A 9 -4.69 -18.25 5.03
C LEU A 9 -5.55 -17.58 6.10
N GLY A 10 -6.35 -16.57 5.71
CA GLY A 10 -7.31 -15.92 6.59
C GLY A 10 -8.31 -16.90 7.20
N SER A 11 -8.89 -17.82 6.40
CA SER A 11 -9.82 -18.84 6.90
C SER A 11 -9.15 -19.85 7.85
N ILE A 12 -7.92 -20.31 7.54
CA ILE A 12 -7.17 -21.24 8.38
C ILE A 12 -6.85 -20.61 9.73
N LEU A 13 -6.33 -19.37 9.71
CA LEU A 13 -5.88 -18.68 10.91
C LEU A 13 -7.04 -18.19 11.78
N SER A 14 -8.16 -17.78 11.17
CA SER A 14 -9.38 -17.43 11.92
C SER A 14 -9.94 -18.62 12.70
N GLY A 15 -9.82 -19.84 12.15
CA GLY A 15 -10.18 -21.08 12.83
C GLY A 15 -9.36 -21.35 14.10
N LEU A 16 -8.12 -20.84 14.18
CA LEU A 16 -7.27 -20.94 15.37
C LEU A 16 -7.60 -19.88 16.43
N THR A 17 -7.91 -18.65 15.99
CA THR A 17 -8.15 -17.52 16.91
C THR A 17 -9.44 -17.67 17.72
N GLY A 18 -10.41 -18.43 17.20
CA GLY A 18 -11.68 -18.69 17.89
C GLY A 18 -11.61 -19.74 19.00
N ARG A 19 -10.46 -20.43 19.17
CA ARG A 19 -10.29 -21.50 20.17
C ARG A 19 -9.62 -20.95 21.42
N GLY A 20 -10.21 -21.24 22.59
CA GLY A 20 -9.67 -20.80 23.89
C GLY A 20 -8.41 -21.55 24.33
N ALA A 21 -8.19 -22.77 23.81
CA ALA A 21 -6.98 -23.57 24.03
C ALA A 21 -6.56 -24.21 22.70
N LEU A 22 -5.25 -24.34 22.48
CA LEU A 22 -4.68 -25.04 21.33
C LEU A 22 -3.79 -26.18 21.80
N SER A 23 -3.93 -27.32 21.13
CA SER A 23 -3.01 -28.45 21.26
C SER A 23 -1.95 -28.39 20.15
N GLU A 24 -0.84 -29.12 20.35
CA GLU A 24 0.18 -29.32 19.31
C GLU A 24 -0.43 -29.94 18.03
N ALA A 25 -1.42 -30.82 18.19
CA ALA A 25 -2.14 -31.43 17.07
C ALA A 25 -2.94 -30.40 16.25
N ASP A 26 -3.58 -29.41 16.90
CA ASP A 26 -4.30 -28.32 16.25
C ASP A 26 -3.37 -27.42 15.44
N VAL A 27 -2.24 -27.05 16.02
CA VAL A 27 -1.18 -26.26 15.35
C VAL A 27 -0.65 -27.04 14.14
N SER A 28 -0.32 -28.32 14.30
CA SER A 28 0.17 -29.17 13.23
C SER A 28 -0.85 -29.37 12.10
N ALA A 29 -2.14 -29.45 12.43
CA ALA A 29 -3.21 -29.51 11.44
C ALA A 29 -3.32 -28.22 10.64
N ALA A 30 -3.30 -27.06 11.32
CA ALA A 30 -3.35 -25.76 10.65
C ALA A 30 -2.11 -25.53 9.78
N LEU A 31 -0.91 -25.91 10.22
CA LEU A 31 0.32 -25.79 9.42
C LEU A 31 0.31 -26.67 8.17
N ARG A 32 -0.36 -27.84 8.20
CA ARG A 32 -0.57 -28.65 6.96
C ARG A 32 -1.44 -27.90 5.95
N GLU A 33 -2.49 -27.23 6.39
CA GLU A 33 -3.34 -26.42 5.50
C GLU A 33 -2.61 -25.16 5.01
N VAL A 34 -1.84 -24.48 5.86
CA VAL A 34 -0.97 -23.37 5.46
C VAL A 34 0.03 -23.82 4.38
N ARG A 35 0.68 -24.98 4.59
CA ARG A 35 1.58 -25.57 3.59
C ARG A 35 0.89 -25.82 2.26
N ARG A 36 -0.34 -26.36 2.29
CA ARG A 36 -1.14 -26.59 1.08
C ARG A 36 -1.45 -25.25 0.39
N ALA A 37 -1.90 -24.23 1.13
CA ALA A 37 -2.22 -22.93 0.59
C ALA A 37 -1.02 -22.26 -0.10
N LEU A 38 0.17 -22.35 0.50
CA LEU A 38 1.40 -21.82 -0.09
C LEU A 38 1.81 -22.57 -1.37
N LEU A 39 1.71 -23.91 -1.39
CA LEU A 39 2.00 -24.71 -2.59
C LEU A 39 1.02 -24.41 -3.72
N GLU A 40 -0.26 -24.26 -3.43
CA GLU A 40 -1.28 -23.89 -4.40
C GLU A 40 -1.13 -22.44 -4.90
N ALA A 41 -0.46 -21.60 -4.11
CA ALA A 41 -0.03 -20.26 -4.52
C ALA A 41 1.28 -20.25 -5.32
N ASP A 42 1.79 -21.42 -5.75
CA ASP A 42 3.04 -21.61 -6.50
C ASP A 42 4.31 -21.19 -5.74
N VAL A 43 4.31 -21.25 -4.41
CA VAL A 43 5.53 -21.07 -3.62
C VAL A 43 6.40 -22.32 -3.75
N ALA A 44 7.72 -22.12 -3.94
CA ALA A 44 8.68 -23.22 -4.09
C ALA A 44 8.67 -24.15 -2.87
N LEU A 45 8.73 -25.46 -3.11
CA LEU A 45 8.63 -26.47 -2.06
C LEU A 45 9.67 -26.33 -0.95
N GLU A 46 10.91 -25.99 -1.30
CA GLU A 46 12.00 -25.75 -0.34
C GLU A 46 11.70 -24.59 0.60
N VAL A 47 11.10 -23.51 0.05
CA VAL A 47 10.69 -22.32 0.80
C VAL A 47 9.53 -22.63 1.73
N VAL A 48 8.52 -23.37 1.22
CA VAL A 48 7.36 -23.80 2.03
C VAL A 48 7.77 -24.70 3.19
N ARG A 49 8.71 -25.62 2.96
CA ARG A 49 9.24 -26.49 4.03
C ARG A 49 9.94 -25.67 5.11
N SER A 50 10.91 -24.84 4.71
CA SER A 50 11.64 -23.98 5.64
C SER A 50 10.71 -23.11 6.47
N PHE A 51 9.73 -22.47 5.82
CA PHE A 51 8.73 -21.63 6.48
C PHE A 51 7.89 -22.44 7.50
N THR A 52 7.33 -23.58 7.09
CA THR A 52 6.47 -24.37 7.98
C THR A 52 7.23 -24.99 9.16
N ASP A 53 8.50 -25.34 8.98
CA ASP A 53 9.34 -25.89 10.03
C ASP A 53 9.69 -24.81 11.06
N LYS A 54 10.09 -23.60 10.63
CA LYS A 54 10.33 -22.46 11.51
C LYS A 54 9.08 -22.06 12.31
N VAL A 55 7.92 -21.95 11.63
CA VAL A 55 6.66 -21.63 12.31
C VAL A 55 6.31 -22.71 13.34
N ARG A 56 6.47 -24.00 12.98
CA ARG A 56 6.21 -25.11 13.91
C ARG A 56 7.08 -25.01 15.15
N GLU A 57 8.39 -24.84 15.00
CA GLU A 57 9.33 -24.72 16.10
C GLU A 57 8.92 -23.63 17.09
N LYS A 58 8.55 -22.44 16.57
CA LYS A 58 8.11 -21.30 17.39
C LYS A 58 6.70 -21.50 17.99
N ALA A 59 5.77 -22.11 17.24
CA ALA A 59 4.36 -22.22 17.62
C ALA A 59 4.06 -23.37 18.61
N VAL A 60 4.87 -24.42 18.63
CA VAL A 60 4.69 -25.57 19.54
C VAL A 60 5.35 -25.34 20.91
N GLY A 61 6.08 -24.23 21.09
CA GLY A 61 6.69 -23.88 22.36
C GLY A 61 5.67 -23.79 23.50
N ALA A 62 6.06 -24.26 24.69
CA ALA A 62 5.19 -24.31 25.88
C ALA A 62 4.60 -22.94 26.27
N GLU A 63 5.30 -21.85 25.96
CA GLU A 63 4.85 -20.49 26.23
C GLU A 63 3.64 -20.11 25.35
N VAL A 64 3.63 -20.54 24.08
CA VAL A 64 2.53 -20.28 23.15
C VAL A 64 1.28 -21.07 23.52
N LEU A 65 1.42 -22.38 23.77
CA LEU A 65 0.31 -23.26 24.10
C LEU A 65 -0.34 -22.94 25.44
N LYS A 66 0.44 -22.41 26.40
CA LYS A 66 -0.05 -21.98 27.72
C LYS A 66 -0.50 -20.52 27.79
N SER A 67 -0.40 -19.78 26.68
CA SER A 67 -0.82 -18.39 26.59
C SER A 67 -2.34 -18.24 26.78
N ILE A 68 -2.77 -17.07 27.26
CA ILE A 68 -4.20 -16.71 27.37
C ILE A 68 -4.89 -16.67 26.00
N LYS A 69 -4.12 -16.39 24.94
CA LYS A 69 -4.62 -16.29 23.55
C LYS A 69 -3.68 -17.03 22.58
N PRO A 70 -3.59 -18.35 22.66
CA PRO A 70 -2.61 -19.11 21.89
C PRO A 70 -2.82 -18.97 20.37
N GLY A 71 -4.07 -18.90 19.88
CA GLY A 71 -4.37 -18.69 18.47
C GLY A 71 -3.83 -17.37 17.92
N GLN A 72 -3.92 -16.29 18.68
CA GLN A 72 -3.35 -15.00 18.27
C GLN A 72 -1.81 -15.02 18.25
N MET A 73 -1.19 -15.75 19.17
CA MET A 73 0.25 -15.96 19.17
C MET A 73 0.73 -16.70 17.93
N VAL A 74 0.01 -17.77 17.52
CA VAL A 74 0.33 -18.50 16.27
C VAL A 74 0.18 -17.60 15.05
N VAL A 75 -0.89 -16.80 14.97
CA VAL A 75 -1.06 -15.82 13.87
C VAL A 75 0.11 -14.83 13.82
N LYS A 76 0.53 -14.31 14.98
CA LYS A 76 1.69 -13.42 15.07
C LYS A 76 2.98 -14.10 14.59
N ILE A 77 3.23 -15.34 14.98
CA ILE A 77 4.41 -16.10 14.53
C ILE A 77 4.38 -16.29 13.01
N VAL A 78 3.25 -16.65 12.42
CA VAL A 78 3.07 -16.78 10.97
C VAL A 78 3.34 -15.45 10.28
N HIS A 79 2.83 -14.35 10.82
CA HIS A 79 3.04 -13.00 10.29
C HIS A 79 4.53 -12.60 10.31
N ASP A 80 5.20 -12.80 11.45
CA ASP A 80 6.60 -12.43 11.61
C ASP A 80 7.50 -13.27 10.68
N GLU A 81 7.22 -14.57 10.51
CA GLU A 81 7.93 -15.43 9.56
C GLU A 81 7.68 -15.05 8.08
N LEU A 82 6.46 -14.60 7.75
CA LEU A 82 6.18 -14.07 6.42
C LEU A 82 7.00 -12.81 6.14
N ILE A 83 7.12 -11.89 7.12
CA ILE A 83 7.94 -10.69 6.97
C ILE A 83 9.41 -11.08 6.77
N GLU A 84 9.92 -12.01 7.58
CA GLU A 84 11.31 -12.49 7.47
C GLU A 84 11.57 -13.11 6.08
N MET A 85 10.65 -13.94 5.60
CA MET A 85 10.74 -14.57 4.27
C MET A 85 10.69 -13.53 3.14
N LEU A 86 9.93 -12.46 3.29
CA LEU A 86 9.81 -11.35 2.33
C LEU A 86 10.98 -10.37 2.39
N GLY A 87 11.80 -10.37 3.47
CA GLY A 87 13.01 -9.57 3.56
C GLY A 87 13.10 -8.58 4.70
N SER A 88 12.25 -8.71 5.73
CA SER A 88 12.20 -7.91 6.97
C SER A 88 11.93 -6.41 6.74
N GLU A 89 12.75 -5.73 5.93
CA GLU A 89 12.63 -4.30 5.63
C GLU A 89 12.50 -4.04 4.13
N GLY A 90 11.84 -2.93 3.80
CA GLY A 90 11.78 -2.44 2.42
C GLY A 90 13.11 -1.83 2.01
N VAL A 91 13.62 -2.23 0.83
CA VAL A 91 14.88 -1.72 0.26
C VAL A 91 14.57 -1.08 -1.08
N GLY A 92 14.77 0.23 -1.20
CA GLY A 92 14.62 0.98 -2.46
C GLY A 92 15.77 0.75 -3.45
N ILE A 93 15.72 1.43 -4.58
CA ILE A 93 16.85 1.48 -5.52
C ILE A 93 17.99 2.26 -4.85
N ASP A 94 19.18 1.70 -4.83
CA ASP A 94 20.35 2.38 -4.27
C ASP A 94 20.94 3.35 -5.30
N LEU A 95 20.87 4.63 -5.00
CA LEU A 95 21.46 5.71 -5.80
C LEU A 95 22.68 6.35 -5.14
N HIS A 96 23.21 5.76 -4.06
CA HIS A 96 24.38 6.28 -3.31
C HIS A 96 25.69 5.92 -3.99
N ALA A 97 25.86 6.42 -5.22
CA ALA A 97 27.10 6.27 -5.98
C ALA A 97 27.41 7.55 -6.77
N VAL A 98 28.61 7.62 -7.34
CA VAL A 98 29.02 8.76 -8.18
C VAL A 98 28.17 8.78 -9.45
N ALA A 99 27.60 9.95 -9.74
CA ALA A 99 26.77 10.15 -10.95
C ALA A 99 27.60 10.04 -12.24
N PRO A 100 27.04 9.49 -13.32
CA PRO A 100 25.71 8.90 -13.39
C PRO A 100 25.68 7.50 -12.76
N VAL A 101 24.68 7.26 -11.90
CA VAL A 101 24.41 5.93 -11.35
C VAL A 101 23.85 5.05 -12.47
N VAL A 102 24.51 3.94 -12.74
CA VAL A 102 24.10 3.02 -13.80
C VAL A 102 23.18 1.94 -13.24
N ILE A 103 21.98 1.84 -13.79
CA ILE A 103 21.01 0.79 -13.48
C ILE A 103 20.86 -0.10 -14.70
N MET A 104 21.08 -1.40 -14.55
CA MET A 104 20.93 -2.39 -15.61
C MET A 104 19.69 -3.24 -15.38
N MET A 105 18.75 -3.23 -16.36
CA MET A 105 17.52 -4.01 -16.30
C MET A 105 17.74 -5.35 -17.00
N VAL A 106 17.56 -6.46 -16.28
CA VAL A 106 17.74 -7.82 -16.82
C VAL A 106 16.47 -8.65 -16.65
N GLY A 107 16.33 -9.74 -17.42
CA GLY A 107 15.17 -10.65 -17.32
C GLY A 107 14.74 -11.20 -18.69
N LEU A 108 13.76 -12.11 -18.68
CA LEU A 108 13.25 -12.76 -19.89
C LEU A 108 12.43 -11.81 -20.78
N GLN A 109 12.22 -12.23 -22.02
CA GLN A 109 11.31 -11.55 -22.94
C GLN A 109 9.89 -11.56 -22.38
N GLY A 110 9.20 -10.43 -22.49
CA GLY A 110 7.82 -10.30 -21.99
C GLY A 110 7.69 -10.06 -20.50
N SER A 111 8.78 -10.06 -19.71
CA SER A 111 8.74 -9.76 -18.27
C SER A 111 8.44 -8.30 -17.93
N GLY A 112 8.35 -7.41 -18.93
CA GLY A 112 8.02 -6.01 -18.72
C GLY A 112 9.21 -5.07 -18.51
N LYS A 113 10.45 -5.46 -18.85
CA LYS A 113 11.66 -4.63 -18.67
C LYS A 113 11.53 -3.22 -19.22
N THR A 114 11.18 -3.07 -20.49
CA THR A 114 11.07 -1.76 -21.15
C THR A 114 10.03 -0.87 -20.49
N THR A 115 8.86 -1.41 -20.16
CA THR A 115 7.82 -0.67 -19.44
C THR A 115 8.27 -0.29 -18.03
N THR A 116 8.93 -1.21 -17.33
CA THR A 116 9.50 -0.99 -16.00
C THR A 116 10.59 0.09 -16.03
N THR A 117 11.44 0.09 -17.06
CA THR A 117 12.44 1.14 -17.29
C THR A 117 11.78 2.52 -17.36
N GLY A 118 10.72 2.67 -18.16
CA GLY A 118 9.95 3.92 -18.23
C GLY A 118 9.30 4.32 -16.90
N LYS A 119 8.74 3.36 -16.16
CA LYS A 119 8.12 3.61 -14.84
C LYS A 119 9.15 4.06 -13.80
N ILE A 120 10.30 3.37 -13.72
CA ILE A 120 11.40 3.74 -12.83
C ILE A 120 11.93 5.14 -13.18
N ALA A 121 12.19 5.39 -14.46
CA ALA A 121 12.69 6.68 -14.94
C ALA A 121 11.75 7.82 -14.57
N LYS A 122 10.45 7.66 -14.82
CA LYS A 122 9.42 8.63 -14.44
C LYS A 122 9.40 8.87 -12.93
N ARG A 123 9.41 7.79 -12.12
CA ARG A 123 9.42 7.88 -10.67
C ARG A 123 10.63 8.66 -10.15
N LEU A 124 11.85 8.33 -10.63
CA LEU A 124 13.09 9.01 -10.25
C LEU A 124 13.06 10.50 -10.63
N THR A 125 12.49 10.83 -11.79
CA THR A 125 12.37 12.23 -12.24
C THR A 125 11.34 13.00 -11.42
N GLU A 126 10.14 12.45 -11.20
CA GLU A 126 9.05 13.19 -10.56
C GLU A 126 9.18 13.25 -9.03
N ARG A 127 9.58 12.14 -8.38
CA ARG A 127 9.64 12.06 -6.91
C ARG A 127 11.01 12.43 -6.35
N GLU A 128 12.07 11.99 -7.01
CA GLU A 128 13.44 12.18 -6.52
C GLU A 128 14.17 13.32 -7.24
N ARG A 129 13.52 13.94 -8.24
CA ARG A 129 14.04 15.07 -9.03
C ARG A 129 15.40 14.76 -9.67
N LYS A 130 15.62 13.51 -10.06
CA LYS A 130 16.81 13.06 -10.75
C LYS A 130 16.70 13.30 -12.25
N LYS A 131 17.79 13.72 -12.88
CA LYS A 131 17.90 13.76 -14.33
C LYS A 131 18.29 12.38 -14.84
N VAL A 132 17.39 11.72 -15.56
CA VAL A 132 17.53 10.33 -15.99
C VAL A 132 17.71 10.24 -17.49
N LEU A 133 18.63 9.37 -17.94
CA LEU A 133 18.77 8.95 -19.33
C LEU A 133 18.39 7.47 -19.46
N MET A 134 17.51 7.14 -20.40
CA MET A 134 17.18 5.75 -20.74
C MET A 134 17.87 5.34 -22.04
N ALA A 135 18.39 4.10 -22.10
CA ALA A 135 18.98 3.53 -23.30
C ALA A 135 18.49 2.10 -23.53
N SER A 136 17.95 1.83 -24.71
CA SER A 136 17.58 0.47 -25.12
C SER A 136 18.77 -0.23 -25.78
N LEU A 137 19.14 -1.37 -25.23
CA LEU A 137 20.18 -2.26 -25.72
C LEU A 137 19.60 -3.42 -26.55
N ASP A 138 18.27 -3.47 -26.73
CA ASP A 138 17.61 -4.51 -27.52
C ASP A 138 17.69 -4.20 -29.01
N THR A 139 18.77 -4.58 -29.63
CA THR A 139 19.03 -4.39 -31.08
C THR A 139 18.42 -5.52 -31.93
N ARG A 140 17.91 -6.57 -31.32
CA ARG A 140 17.37 -7.75 -32.01
C ARG A 140 15.92 -7.59 -32.42
N ARG A 141 15.16 -6.78 -31.68
CA ARG A 141 13.77 -6.46 -31.98
C ARG A 141 13.70 -5.05 -32.56
N PRO A 142 13.39 -4.90 -33.87
CA PRO A 142 13.42 -3.59 -34.54
C PRO A 142 12.63 -2.50 -33.83
N ALA A 143 11.51 -2.86 -33.22
CA ALA A 143 10.63 -1.91 -32.52
C ALA A 143 11.03 -1.62 -31.07
N ALA A 144 11.95 -2.36 -30.44
CA ALA A 144 12.24 -2.24 -29.02
C ALA A 144 12.87 -0.88 -28.65
N GLN A 145 13.83 -0.42 -29.45
CA GLN A 145 14.47 0.88 -29.25
C GLN A 145 13.48 2.01 -29.43
N GLU A 146 12.62 1.92 -30.46
CA GLU A 146 11.57 2.90 -30.73
C GLU A 146 10.50 2.90 -29.63
N GLN A 147 10.16 1.72 -29.09
CA GLN A 147 9.25 1.61 -27.95
C GLN A 147 9.76 2.39 -26.73
N LEU A 148 11.05 2.24 -26.39
CA LEU A 148 11.63 2.98 -25.26
C LEU A 148 11.65 4.49 -25.55
N ARG A 149 11.93 4.90 -26.78
CA ARG A 149 11.89 6.31 -27.20
C ARG A 149 10.49 6.91 -27.01
N GLN A 150 9.46 6.18 -27.41
CA GLN A 150 8.06 6.61 -27.22
C GLN A 150 7.71 6.73 -25.73
N LEU A 151 8.16 5.79 -24.90
CA LEU A 151 8.00 5.88 -23.44
C LEU A 151 8.72 7.11 -22.87
N GLY A 152 9.89 7.46 -23.39
CA GLY A 152 10.60 8.68 -23.03
C GLY A 152 9.78 9.94 -23.32
N VAL A 153 9.20 10.03 -24.51
CA VAL A 153 8.29 11.13 -24.87
C VAL A 153 7.06 11.17 -23.95
N GLN A 154 6.45 10.02 -23.68
CA GLN A 154 5.27 9.92 -22.82
C GLN A 154 5.55 10.33 -21.38
N THR A 155 6.74 10.02 -20.86
CA THR A 155 7.13 10.27 -19.47
C THR A 155 7.91 11.57 -19.26
N GLY A 156 8.30 12.25 -20.37
CA GLY A 156 9.14 13.44 -20.32
C GLY A 156 10.58 13.16 -19.89
N VAL A 157 11.08 11.94 -20.13
CA VAL A 157 12.43 11.49 -19.74
C VAL A 157 13.33 11.34 -20.98
N ASP A 158 14.58 11.79 -20.85
CA ASP A 158 15.57 11.72 -21.94
C ASP A 158 15.86 10.27 -22.34
N THR A 159 15.96 10.04 -23.66
CA THR A 159 16.36 8.75 -24.24
C THR A 159 17.58 8.91 -25.12
N LEU A 160 18.47 7.90 -25.07
CA LEU A 160 19.66 7.89 -25.92
C LEU A 160 19.24 7.78 -27.40
N PRO A 161 19.72 8.66 -28.29
CA PRO A 161 19.43 8.60 -29.73
C PRO A 161 19.82 7.24 -30.33
N ILE A 162 18.93 6.70 -31.18
CA ILE A 162 19.14 5.42 -31.86
C ILE A 162 20.17 5.60 -32.99
N ILE A 163 21.21 4.76 -32.99
CA ILE A 163 22.19 4.67 -34.08
C ILE A 163 22.17 3.23 -34.58
N ALA A 164 21.83 3.06 -35.86
CA ALA A 164 21.74 1.74 -36.45
C ALA A 164 23.12 1.06 -36.52
N GLY A 165 23.14 -0.28 -36.36
CA GLY A 165 24.35 -1.09 -36.49
C GLY A 165 25.23 -1.16 -35.24
N GLN A 166 24.91 -0.46 -34.16
CA GLN A 166 25.63 -0.59 -32.90
C GLN A 166 25.30 -1.89 -32.16
N SER A 167 26.29 -2.52 -31.57
CA SER A 167 26.09 -3.65 -30.65
C SER A 167 25.52 -3.18 -29.28
N PRO A 168 24.87 -4.05 -28.52
CA PRO A 168 24.39 -3.72 -27.17
C PRO A 168 25.48 -3.18 -26.24
N VAL A 169 26.71 -3.71 -26.34
CA VAL A 169 27.86 -3.29 -25.53
C VAL A 169 28.32 -1.86 -25.91
N GLU A 170 28.34 -1.53 -27.18
CA GLU A 170 28.68 -0.17 -27.67
C GLU A 170 27.61 0.84 -27.25
N ILE A 171 26.33 0.47 -27.33
CA ILE A 171 25.23 1.32 -26.88
C ILE A 171 25.34 1.58 -25.36
N ALA A 172 25.65 0.56 -24.56
CA ALA A 172 25.85 0.70 -23.10
C ALA A 172 26.99 1.67 -22.78
N ALA A 173 28.14 1.53 -23.45
CA ALA A 173 29.29 2.42 -23.26
C ALA A 173 28.93 3.87 -23.66
N ARG A 174 28.27 4.06 -24.80
CA ARG A 174 27.79 5.37 -25.29
C ARG A 174 26.76 5.99 -24.35
N ALA A 175 25.85 5.18 -23.78
CA ALA A 175 24.85 5.65 -22.83
C ALA A 175 25.50 6.25 -21.56
N VAL A 176 26.47 5.54 -20.98
CA VAL A 176 27.21 6.00 -19.80
C VAL A 176 27.97 7.28 -20.12
N GLN A 177 28.64 7.36 -21.28
CA GLN A 177 29.37 8.55 -21.70
C GLN A 177 28.42 9.73 -21.97
N ALA A 178 27.31 9.50 -22.67
CA ALA A 178 26.30 10.53 -22.93
C ALA A 178 25.68 11.05 -21.62
N ALA A 179 25.42 10.15 -20.67
CA ALA A 179 24.90 10.55 -19.37
C ALA A 179 25.89 11.46 -18.60
N LYS A 180 27.21 11.12 -18.62
CA LYS A 180 28.24 11.96 -18.02
C LYS A 180 28.33 13.34 -18.67
N LEU A 181 28.36 13.40 -19.99
CA LEU A 181 28.45 14.66 -20.73
C LEU A 181 27.19 15.50 -20.62
N GLY A 182 26.02 14.84 -20.54
CA GLY A 182 24.72 15.50 -20.40
C GLY A 182 24.37 15.90 -18.96
N GLY A 183 25.23 15.58 -18.00
CA GLY A 183 24.98 15.86 -16.58
C GLY A 183 23.74 15.14 -16.05
N HIS A 184 23.55 13.87 -16.43
CA HIS A 184 22.47 13.03 -15.87
C HIS A 184 22.92 12.41 -14.55
N ASP A 185 21.99 12.32 -13.61
CA ASP A 185 22.22 11.67 -12.31
C ASP A 185 22.17 10.15 -12.43
N VAL A 186 21.30 9.64 -13.32
CA VAL A 186 21.04 8.20 -13.49
C VAL A 186 21.01 7.85 -14.97
N VAL A 187 21.54 6.68 -15.33
CA VAL A 187 21.35 6.06 -16.65
C VAL A 187 20.75 4.67 -16.47
N ILE A 188 19.66 4.37 -17.18
CA ILE A 188 18.99 3.07 -17.13
C ILE A 188 19.22 2.35 -18.45
N LEU A 189 19.80 1.17 -18.38
CA LEU A 189 20.11 0.29 -19.51
C LEU A 189 19.02 -0.79 -19.63
N ASP A 190 18.13 -0.65 -20.61
CA ASP A 190 17.09 -1.65 -20.91
C ASP A 190 17.69 -2.73 -21.82
N THR A 191 18.04 -3.90 -21.26
CA THR A 191 18.68 -4.98 -22.01
C THR A 191 17.68 -5.82 -22.80
N ALA A 192 18.17 -6.51 -23.83
CA ALA A 192 17.39 -7.50 -24.56
C ALA A 192 16.93 -8.62 -23.62
N GLY A 193 15.76 -9.22 -23.91
CA GLY A 193 15.32 -10.45 -23.28
C GLY A 193 15.18 -11.56 -24.31
N ARG A 194 15.38 -12.79 -23.88
CA ARG A 194 15.04 -14.00 -24.66
C ARG A 194 13.93 -14.77 -23.96
N THR A 195 13.35 -15.73 -24.67
CA THR A 195 12.29 -16.58 -24.14
C THR A 195 12.78 -17.55 -23.06
N HIS A 196 14.07 -17.89 -23.11
CA HIS A 196 14.72 -18.76 -22.14
C HIS A 196 16.17 -18.28 -21.90
N ILE A 197 16.77 -18.77 -20.83
CA ILE A 197 18.17 -18.49 -20.49
C ILE A 197 19.06 -19.36 -21.38
N ASP A 198 19.94 -18.72 -22.13
CA ASP A 198 20.97 -19.37 -22.95
C ASP A 198 22.35 -18.74 -22.71
N GLU A 199 23.42 -19.47 -23.06
CA GLU A 199 24.79 -18.98 -22.90
C GLU A 199 25.05 -17.65 -23.63
N PRO A 200 24.62 -17.45 -24.89
CA PRO A 200 24.82 -16.17 -25.57
C PRO A 200 24.17 -14.98 -24.86
N LEU A 201 22.99 -15.16 -24.23
CA LEU A 201 22.36 -14.11 -23.46
C LEU A 201 23.19 -13.77 -22.21
N MET A 202 23.61 -14.78 -21.48
CA MET A 202 24.40 -14.58 -20.26
C MET A 202 25.76 -13.95 -20.53
N ALA A 203 26.43 -14.36 -21.60
CA ALA A 203 27.69 -13.75 -22.04
C ALA A 203 27.51 -12.27 -22.42
N GLU A 204 26.46 -11.94 -23.17
CA GLU A 204 26.11 -10.56 -23.51
C GLU A 204 25.85 -9.72 -22.26
N MET A 205 25.04 -10.23 -21.30
CA MET A 205 24.77 -9.53 -20.04
C MET A 205 26.05 -9.31 -19.22
N ALA A 206 26.95 -10.31 -19.14
CA ALA A 206 28.21 -10.20 -18.44
C ALA A 206 29.11 -9.14 -19.08
N GLU A 207 29.16 -9.06 -20.41
CA GLU A 207 29.98 -8.08 -21.13
C GLU A 207 29.40 -6.66 -20.98
N ILE A 208 28.07 -6.48 -21.06
CA ILE A 208 27.41 -5.21 -20.77
C ILE A 208 27.73 -4.77 -19.33
N LYS A 209 27.60 -5.67 -18.34
CA LYS A 209 27.96 -5.41 -16.94
C LYS A 209 29.40 -4.92 -16.81
N ARG A 210 30.35 -5.66 -17.41
CA ARG A 210 31.77 -5.31 -17.35
C ARG A 210 32.05 -3.92 -17.93
N ARG A 211 31.39 -3.59 -19.04
CA ARG A 211 31.63 -2.33 -19.77
C ARG A 211 30.94 -1.12 -19.14
N SER A 212 29.77 -1.29 -18.58
CA SER A 212 28.98 -0.21 -18.00
C SER A 212 29.13 -0.06 -16.49
N ASN A 213 29.69 -1.06 -15.81
CA ASN A 213 29.89 -1.11 -14.36
C ASN A 213 28.63 -0.65 -13.58
N PRO A 214 27.48 -1.34 -13.71
CA PRO A 214 26.25 -0.92 -13.09
C PRO A 214 26.34 -0.99 -11.56
N HIS A 215 25.82 0.04 -10.91
CA HIS A 215 25.65 0.07 -9.46
C HIS A 215 24.47 -0.82 -9.04
N GLU A 216 23.41 -0.82 -9.85
CA GLU A 216 22.23 -1.66 -9.66
C GLU A 216 22.00 -2.57 -10.87
N ILE A 217 21.72 -3.84 -10.59
CA ILE A 217 21.31 -4.82 -11.59
C ILE A 217 19.97 -5.38 -11.13
N LEU A 218 18.88 -4.93 -11.78
CA LEU A 218 17.52 -5.26 -11.38
C LEU A 218 16.95 -6.37 -12.28
N LEU A 219 16.65 -7.52 -11.68
CA LEU A 219 15.93 -8.58 -12.36
C LEU A 219 14.43 -8.26 -12.41
N VAL A 220 13.93 -8.03 -13.60
CA VAL A 220 12.50 -7.85 -13.86
C VAL A 220 11.87 -9.20 -14.14
N ALA A 221 11.02 -9.65 -13.26
CA ALA A 221 10.33 -10.94 -13.34
C ALA A 221 8.81 -10.75 -13.31
N ASP A 222 8.13 -11.59 -14.10
CA ASP A 222 6.68 -11.64 -14.11
C ASP A 222 6.18 -12.48 -12.93
N SER A 223 5.31 -11.92 -12.11
CA SER A 223 4.73 -12.63 -10.95
C SER A 223 3.87 -13.83 -11.33
N LEU A 224 3.46 -13.92 -12.59
CA LEU A 224 2.66 -15.03 -13.12
C LEU A 224 3.50 -16.26 -13.55
N THR A 225 4.83 -16.15 -13.56
CA THR A 225 5.72 -17.21 -14.06
C THR A 225 5.80 -18.44 -13.16
N GLY A 226 5.22 -18.39 -11.94
CA GLY A 226 5.18 -19.52 -11.02
C GLY A 226 6.59 -19.97 -10.57
N GLN A 227 6.81 -21.27 -10.46
CA GLN A 227 8.09 -21.84 -9.97
C GLN A 227 9.27 -21.64 -10.90
N ASP A 228 9.05 -21.43 -12.19
CA ASP A 228 10.14 -21.14 -13.15
C ASP A 228 10.84 -19.82 -12.82
N ALA A 229 10.16 -18.89 -12.17
CA ALA A 229 10.73 -17.63 -11.70
C ALA A 229 11.88 -17.84 -10.70
N VAL A 230 11.84 -18.91 -9.91
CA VAL A 230 12.89 -19.25 -8.93
C VAL A 230 14.18 -19.65 -9.64
N ASN A 231 14.08 -20.55 -10.63
CA ASN A 231 15.22 -20.99 -11.43
C ASN A 231 15.81 -19.82 -12.24
N LEU A 232 14.92 -18.96 -12.76
CA LEU A 232 15.29 -17.73 -13.44
C LEU A 232 16.14 -16.83 -12.52
N ALA A 233 15.64 -16.52 -11.34
CA ALA A 233 16.30 -15.63 -10.40
C ALA A 233 17.66 -16.19 -9.94
N ARG A 234 17.75 -17.48 -9.67
CA ARG A 234 19.01 -18.16 -9.31
C ARG A 234 20.04 -18.04 -10.43
N ASN A 235 19.68 -18.35 -11.66
CA ASN A 235 20.60 -18.28 -12.81
C ASN A 235 21.11 -16.85 -13.07
N PHE A 236 20.21 -15.84 -12.98
CA PHE A 236 20.65 -14.45 -13.15
C PHE A 236 21.53 -13.98 -11.99
N ASP A 237 21.27 -14.42 -10.76
CA ASP A 237 22.12 -14.07 -9.62
C ASP A 237 23.50 -14.68 -9.73
N GLU A 238 23.60 -15.97 -10.03
CA GLU A 238 24.88 -16.69 -10.16
C GLU A 238 25.77 -16.15 -11.29
N ARG A 239 25.16 -15.81 -12.43
CA ARG A 239 25.92 -15.44 -13.64
C ARG A 239 26.11 -13.94 -13.81
N VAL A 240 25.14 -13.14 -13.44
CA VAL A 240 25.17 -11.69 -13.62
C VAL A 240 25.35 -10.97 -12.29
N GLY A 241 24.90 -11.57 -11.18
CA GLY A 241 24.96 -10.97 -9.84
C GLY A 241 23.97 -9.82 -9.71
N ILE A 242 22.70 -10.16 -9.55
CA ILE A 242 21.62 -9.17 -9.37
C ILE A 242 21.74 -8.48 -8.01
N THR A 243 21.30 -7.22 -7.94
CA THR A 243 21.24 -6.44 -6.68
C THR A 243 19.84 -6.37 -6.10
N GLY A 244 18.83 -6.63 -6.92
CA GLY A 244 17.43 -6.60 -6.49
C GLY A 244 16.48 -7.14 -7.54
N LEU A 245 15.24 -7.32 -7.11
CA LEU A 245 14.15 -7.87 -7.91
C LEU A 245 13.09 -6.78 -8.16
N VAL A 246 12.50 -6.79 -9.35
CA VAL A 246 11.31 -6.00 -9.67
C VAL A 246 10.25 -6.96 -10.18
N LEU A 247 9.09 -7.00 -9.53
CA LEU A 247 7.99 -7.88 -9.90
C LEU A 247 6.95 -7.11 -10.71
N THR A 248 6.58 -7.65 -11.86
CA THR A 248 5.54 -7.08 -12.71
C THR A 248 4.23 -7.85 -12.60
N ARG A 249 3.13 -7.27 -13.09
CA ARG A 249 1.79 -7.86 -13.12
C ARG A 249 1.27 -8.31 -11.75
N MET A 250 1.67 -7.60 -10.70
CA MET A 250 1.19 -7.90 -9.35
C MET A 250 -0.29 -7.52 -9.14
N ASP A 251 -0.90 -6.78 -10.07
CA ASP A 251 -2.32 -6.43 -10.14
C ASP A 251 -3.21 -7.57 -10.69
N GLY A 252 -2.62 -8.54 -11.37
CA GLY A 252 -3.34 -9.68 -11.91
C GLY A 252 -3.75 -10.71 -10.85
N ASP A 253 -4.44 -11.77 -11.30
CA ASP A 253 -4.86 -12.91 -10.47
C ASP A 253 -3.71 -13.85 -10.09
N GLY A 254 -2.46 -13.37 -10.22
CA GLY A 254 -1.26 -14.09 -9.85
C GLY A 254 -1.31 -14.54 -8.39
N ARG A 255 -0.94 -15.80 -8.18
CA ARG A 255 -0.97 -16.44 -6.86
C ARG A 255 0.05 -15.87 -5.87
N GLY A 256 1.00 -15.05 -6.37
CA GLY A 256 1.99 -14.32 -5.55
C GLY A 256 3.16 -15.16 -5.03
N GLY A 257 3.16 -16.46 -5.23
CA GLY A 257 4.20 -17.36 -4.74
C GLY A 257 5.58 -17.11 -5.32
N ALA A 258 5.64 -16.56 -6.55
CA ALA A 258 6.89 -16.18 -7.17
C ALA A 258 7.67 -15.13 -6.32
N ALA A 259 6.96 -14.14 -5.77
CA ALA A 259 7.55 -13.12 -4.90
C ALA A 259 8.22 -13.74 -3.66
N LEU A 260 7.48 -14.61 -2.97
CA LEU A 260 7.95 -15.31 -1.78
C LEU A 260 9.18 -16.17 -2.10
N SER A 261 9.13 -16.90 -3.22
CA SER A 261 10.15 -17.87 -3.60
C SER A 261 11.42 -17.21 -4.09
N MET A 262 11.34 -16.22 -4.99
CA MET A 262 12.53 -15.55 -5.55
C MET A 262 13.38 -14.90 -4.47
N ARG A 263 12.73 -14.19 -3.54
CA ARG A 263 13.43 -13.54 -2.42
C ARG A 263 14.11 -14.57 -1.51
N ALA A 264 13.37 -15.62 -1.14
CA ALA A 264 13.89 -16.65 -0.23
C ALA A 264 15.08 -17.41 -0.82
N VAL A 265 15.07 -17.65 -2.15
CA VAL A 265 16.12 -18.43 -2.83
C VAL A 265 17.35 -17.59 -3.15
N THR A 266 17.20 -16.36 -3.59
CA THR A 266 18.33 -15.49 -3.98
C THR A 266 18.91 -14.68 -2.83
N GLY A 267 18.15 -14.49 -1.75
CA GLY A 267 18.52 -13.55 -0.69
C GLY A 267 18.47 -12.08 -1.12
N LYS A 268 18.13 -11.78 -2.40
CA LYS A 268 18.08 -10.40 -2.93
C LYS A 268 16.77 -9.72 -2.60
N PRO A 269 16.78 -8.43 -2.24
CA PRO A 269 15.55 -7.71 -1.91
C PRO A 269 14.65 -7.52 -3.13
N ILE A 270 13.34 -7.64 -2.93
CA ILE A 270 12.38 -7.11 -3.88
C ILE A 270 12.33 -5.61 -3.62
N LYS A 271 12.63 -4.80 -4.64
CA LYS A 271 12.71 -3.34 -4.52
C LYS A 271 11.42 -2.67 -4.96
N LEU A 272 10.84 -3.12 -6.06
CA LEU A 272 9.67 -2.52 -6.67
C LEU A 272 8.67 -3.57 -7.14
N ILE A 273 7.40 -3.19 -7.16
CA ILE A 273 6.29 -3.96 -7.72
C ILE A 273 5.48 -3.13 -8.70
N GLY A 274 5.18 -3.70 -9.86
CA GLY A 274 4.26 -3.13 -10.85
C GLY A 274 2.83 -3.54 -10.51
N THR A 275 1.98 -2.55 -10.25
CA THR A 275 0.61 -2.71 -9.77
C THR A 275 -0.44 -2.35 -10.81
N GLY A 276 -0.07 -2.31 -12.10
CA GLY A 276 -0.95 -2.02 -13.21
C GLY A 276 -0.20 -1.57 -14.46
N GLU A 277 -0.92 -1.19 -15.50
CA GLU A 277 -0.36 -0.84 -16.81
C GLU A 277 0.12 0.61 -16.92
N LYS A 278 -0.47 1.53 -16.15
CA LYS A 278 -0.12 2.97 -16.24
C LYS A 278 1.29 3.23 -15.75
N MET A 279 1.92 4.26 -16.29
CA MET A 279 3.28 4.67 -15.93
C MET A 279 3.44 5.11 -14.46
N THR A 280 2.35 5.38 -13.76
CA THR A 280 2.31 5.71 -12.33
C THR A 280 2.07 4.50 -11.42
N GLU A 281 1.68 3.35 -11.99
CA GLU A 281 1.32 2.14 -11.23
C GLU A 281 2.57 1.29 -10.98
N MET A 282 3.39 1.77 -10.04
CA MET A 282 4.56 1.12 -9.50
C MET A 282 4.77 1.58 -8.05
N GLU A 283 5.00 0.62 -7.17
CA GLU A 283 5.15 0.86 -5.73
C GLU A 283 6.47 0.25 -5.22
N GLU A 284 6.98 0.78 -4.12
CA GLU A 284 8.05 0.13 -3.37
C GLU A 284 7.53 -1.11 -2.67
N PHE A 285 8.40 -2.10 -2.58
CA PHE A 285 8.06 -3.34 -1.90
C PHE A 285 8.29 -3.19 -0.40
N HIS A 286 7.23 -3.29 0.37
CA HIS A 286 7.29 -3.25 1.83
C HIS A 286 6.89 -4.62 2.41
N PRO A 287 7.83 -5.43 2.91
CA PRO A 287 7.56 -6.79 3.40
C PRO A 287 6.41 -6.87 4.37
N ARG A 288 6.36 -5.97 5.35
CA ARG A 288 5.30 -5.94 6.37
C ARG A 288 3.92 -5.69 5.77
N ARG A 289 3.79 -4.73 4.84
CA ARG A 289 2.51 -4.43 4.18
C ARG A 289 2.02 -5.61 3.34
N ILE A 290 2.94 -6.33 2.70
CA ILE A 290 2.61 -7.52 1.91
C ILE A 290 2.17 -8.66 2.83
N ALA A 291 2.86 -8.89 3.96
CA ALA A 291 2.46 -9.88 4.96
C ALA A 291 1.06 -9.55 5.54
N ASP A 292 0.81 -8.29 5.87
CA ASP A 292 -0.51 -7.82 6.33
C ASP A 292 -1.62 -8.10 5.31
N ARG A 293 -1.35 -7.86 4.00
CA ARG A 293 -2.29 -8.18 2.90
C ARG A 293 -2.53 -9.68 2.78
N ILE A 294 -1.46 -10.49 2.80
CA ILE A 294 -1.56 -11.96 2.71
C ILE A 294 -2.40 -12.53 3.85
N LEU A 295 -2.33 -11.95 5.04
CA LEU A 295 -3.10 -12.41 6.21
C LEU A 295 -4.48 -11.74 6.37
N GLY A 296 -4.88 -10.89 5.42
CA GLY A 296 -6.17 -10.19 5.46
C GLY A 296 -6.26 -9.14 6.56
N MET A 297 -5.13 -8.67 7.10
CA MET A 297 -5.06 -7.64 8.14
C MET A 297 -5.25 -6.23 7.57
N GLY A 298 -5.29 -6.09 6.25
CA GLY A 298 -5.44 -4.83 5.53
C GLY A 298 -4.13 -4.04 5.41
N ASP A 299 -4.17 -3.01 4.57
CA ASP A 299 -3.01 -2.12 4.36
C ASP A 299 -3.49 -0.65 4.47
N ILE A 300 -3.73 -0.23 5.71
CA ILE A 300 -4.22 1.11 6.01
C ILE A 300 -3.17 2.18 5.63
N VAL A 301 -1.89 1.86 5.73
CA VAL A 301 -0.80 2.80 5.42
C VAL A 301 -0.78 3.12 3.93
N SER A 302 -0.84 2.10 3.05
CA SER A 302 -0.94 2.32 1.60
C SER A 302 -2.20 3.10 1.21
N LEU A 303 -3.31 2.90 1.92
CA LEU A 303 -4.54 3.66 1.68
C LEU A 303 -4.34 5.14 2.00
N VAL A 304 -3.72 5.44 3.15
CA VAL A 304 -3.42 6.82 3.58
C VAL A 304 -2.41 7.49 2.65
N GLU A 305 -1.36 6.78 2.24
CA GLU A 305 -0.35 7.30 1.29
C GLU A 305 -0.98 7.61 -0.07
N LYS A 306 -1.74 6.69 -0.64
CA LYS A 306 -2.47 6.92 -1.91
C LYS A 306 -3.47 8.08 -1.80
N ALA A 307 -4.14 8.21 -0.65
CA ALA A 307 -5.01 9.34 -0.39
C ALA A 307 -4.21 10.65 -0.33
N ALA A 308 -3.07 10.67 0.36
CA ALA A 308 -2.23 11.86 0.49
C ALA A 308 -1.62 12.30 -0.86
N GLU A 309 -1.21 11.37 -1.71
CA GLU A 309 -0.67 11.67 -3.05
C GLU A 309 -1.71 12.27 -4.00
N ASN A 310 -2.97 11.89 -3.84
CA ASN A 310 -4.07 12.32 -4.72
C ASN A 310 -4.87 13.51 -4.16
N ILE A 311 -4.60 13.94 -2.92
CA ILE A 311 -5.27 15.09 -2.31
C ILE A 311 -4.46 16.35 -2.60
N ASP A 312 -4.99 17.16 -3.53
CA ASP A 312 -4.59 18.55 -3.69
C ASP A 312 -5.06 19.31 -2.43
N ALA A 313 -4.12 19.72 -1.58
CA ALA A 313 -4.40 20.33 -0.29
C ALA A 313 -5.27 21.61 -0.42
N ASP A 314 -5.08 22.39 -1.50
CA ASP A 314 -5.84 23.60 -1.75
C ASP A 314 -7.29 23.29 -2.15
N LYS A 315 -7.49 22.26 -2.98
CA LYS A 315 -8.84 21.78 -3.34
C LYS A 315 -9.54 21.14 -2.16
N ALA A 316 -8.83 20.37 -1.33
CA ALA A 316 -9.39 19.77 -0.11
C ALA A 316 -9.86 20.85 0.86
N ARG A 317 -9.09 21.91 1.04
CA ARG A 317 -9.44 23.05 1.88
C ARG A 317 -10.65 23.82 1.35
N ALA A 318 -10.66 24.12 0.05
CA ALA A 318 -11.81 24.77 -0.59
C ALA A 318 -13.10 23.93 -0.51
N MET A 319 -12.96 22.60 -0.64
CA MET A 319 -14.09 21.66 -0.50
C MET A 319 -14.58 21.61 0.95
N ALA A 320 -13.68 21.58 1.94
CA ALA A 320 -14.04 21.63 3.36
C ALA A 320 -14.78 22.94 3.72
N GLU A 321 -14.35 24.07 3.18
CA GLU A 321 -15.05 25.36 3.37
C GLU A 321 -16.45 25.39 2.73
N LYS A 322 -16.61 24.81 1.54
CA LYS A 322 -17.92 24.66 0.90
C LYS A 322 -18.83 23.73 1.70
N MET A 323 -18.31 22.62 2.21
CA MET A 323 -19.02 21.67 3.06
C MET A 323 -19.49 22.34 4.37
N ALA A 324 -18.63 23.12 5.02
CA ALA A 324 -18.99 23.88 6.21
C ALA A 324 -20.12 24.89 5.98
N LYS A 325 -20.25 25.39 4.74
CA LYS A 325 -21.36 26.28 4.30
C LYS A 325 -22.59 25.49 3.81
N GLY A 326 -22.60 24.16 3.89
CA GLY A 326 -23.70 23.31 3.45
C GLY A 326 -23.97 23.35 1.94
N LYS A 327 -23.00 23.77 1.14
CA LYS A 327 -23.09 23.84 -0.33
C LYS A 327 -22.35 22.63 -0.93
N PHE A 328 -23.10 21.75 -1.56
CA PHE A 328 -22.59 20.58 -2.28
C PHE A 328 -23.27 20.51 -3.64
N ASP A 329 -22.52 20.72 -4.71
CA ASP A 329 -23.02 20.73 -6.08
C ASP A 329 -22.57 19.47 -6.86
N LEU A 330 -23.01 19.35 -8.13
CA LEU A 330 -22.61 18.19 -8.96
C LEU A 330 -21.14 18.25 -9.41
N ASN A 331 -20.48 19.41 -9.36
CA ASN A 331 -19.05 19.47 -9.62
C ASN A 331 -18.28 18.84 -8.44
N ASP A 332 -18.71 19.10 -7.20
CA ASP A 332 -18.13 18.52 -6.01
C ASP A 332 -18.32 16.99 -6.00
N LEU A 333 -19.49 16.50 -6.43
CA LEU A 333 -19.75 15.07 -6.60
C LEU A 333 -18.85 14.46 -7.67
N ALA A 334 -18.65 15.11 -8.82
CA ALA A 334 -17.77 14.61 -9.88
C ALA A 334 -16.33 14.52 -9.43
N GLU A 335 -15.85 15.48 -8.64
CA GLU A 335 -14.50 15.47 -8.09
C GLU A 335 -14.32 14.33 -7.08
N GLN A 336 -15.30 14.10 -6.20
CA GLN A 336 -15.27 12.93 -5.29
C GLN A 336 -15.24 11.61 -6.05
N LEU A 337 -16.07 11.46 -7.09
CA LEU A 337 -16.07 10.22 -7.90
C LEU A 337 -14.74 10.00 -8.62
N LYS A 338 -14.07 11.06 -9.11
CA LYS A 338 -12.75 11.00 -9.70
C LYS A 338 -11.69 10.60 -8.67
N GLN A 339 -11.72 11.19 -7.48
CA GLN A 339 -10.82 10.82 -6.38
C GLN A 339 -11.00 9.37 -5.98
N MET A 340 -12.23 8.87 -5.85
CA MET A 340 -12.47 7.44 -5.61
C MET A 340 -11.92 6.56 -6.74
N GLN A 341 -12.05 6.99 -7.99
CA GLN A 341 -11.50 6.27 -9.15
C GLN A 341 -9.96 6.27 -9.16
N SER A 342 -9.31 7.37 -8.77
CA SER A 342 -7.85 7.47 -8.66
C SER A 342 -7.26 6.61 -7.53
N LEU A 343 -8.05 6.35 -6.48
CA LEU A 343 -7.68 5.44 -5.38
C LEU A 343 -7.81 3.94 -5.74
N GLY A 344 -8.05 3.63 -7.02
CA GLY A 344 -8.24 2.26 -7.50
C GLY A 344 -9.69 1.79 -7.51
N GLY A 345 -10.64 2.74 -7.48
CA GLY A 345 -12.07 2.46 -7.48
C GLY A 345 -12.55 1.79 -6.18
N MET A 346 -13.76 1.24 -6.22
CA MET A 346 -14.31 0.53 -5.08
C MET A 346 -13.51 -0.74 -4.75
N GLY A 347 -13.02 -1.45 -5.76
CA GLY A 347 -12.23 -2.66 -5.59
C GLY A 347 -10.89 -2.40 -4.90
N GLY A 348 -10.19 -1.33 -5.27
CA GLY A 348 -8.93 -0.93 -4.67
C GLY A 348 -9.06 -0.53 -3.19
N ILE A 349 -10.07 0.27 -2.87
CA ILE A 349 -10.33 0.71 -1.49
C ILE A 349 -10.71 -0.48 -0.59
N MET A 350 -11.57 -1.39 -1.07
CA MET A 350 -11.99 -2.56 -0.29
C MET A 350 -10.86 -3.58 -0.07
N GLY A 351 -9.97 -3.74 -1.05
CA GLY A 351 -8.80 -4.61 -0.90
C GLY A 351 -7.78 -4.14 0.15
N LEU A 352 -7.82 -2.86 0.51
CA LEU A 352 -6.95 -2.26 1.52
C LEU A 352 -7.59 -2.19 2.92
N MET A 353 -8.90 -2.42 3.04
CA MET A 353 -9.61 -2.38 4.34
C MET A 353 -9.67 -3.77 4.99
N PRO A 354 -9.30 -3.88 6.29
CA PRO A 354 -9.32 -5.16 7.00
C PRO A 354 -10.73 -5.78 7.04
N GLY A 355 -10.86 -7.06 6.71
CA GLY A 355 -12.10 -7.82 6.85
C GLY A 355 -13.21 -7.53 5.85
N MET A 356 -12.98 -6.70 4.82
CA MET A 356 -14.01 -6.31 3.84
C MET A 356 -13.90 -7.01 2.47
N SER A 357 -12.92 -7.89 2.27
CA SER A 357 -12.71 -8.62 1.01
C SER A 357 -13.97 -9.39 0.54
N GLY A 358 -14.71 -10.02 1.44
CA GLY A 358 -15.95 -10.73 1.12
C GLY A 358 -17.17 -9.86 0.78
N MET A 359 -17.07 -8.52 0.88
CA MET A 359 -18.17 -7.61 0.50
C MET A 359 -18.10 -7.14 -0.96
N LYS A 360 -16.99 -7.40 -1.66
CA LYS A 360 -16.78 -7.01 -3.07
C LYS A 360 -17.92 -7.53 -3.97
N ASP A 361 -18.28 -8.80 -3.84
CA ASP A 361 -19.34 -9.43 -4.63
C ASP A 361 -20.74 -8.88 -4.30
N LYS A 362 -20.99 -8.56 -3.02
CA LYS A 362 -22.27 -8.01 -2.57
C LYS A 362 -22.49 -6.57 -3.05
N LEU A 363 -21.41 -5.76 -3.12
CA LEU A 363 -21.49 -4.39 -3.62
C LEU A 363 -21.52 -4.32 -5.14
N SER A 364 -20.81 -5.22 -5.84
CA SER A 364 -20.92 -5.34 -7.30
C SER A 364 -22.34 -5.76 -7.72
N ALA A 365 -22.96 -6.69 -6.98
CA ALA A 365 -24.37 -7.06 -7.15
C ALA A 365 -25.33 -5.89 -6.84
N ALA A 366 -24.94 -4.94 -5.97
CA ALA A 366 -25.70 -3.71 -5.70
C ALA A 366 -25.50 -2.62 -6.78
N GLY A 367 -24.76 -2.90 -7.86
CA GLY A 367 -24.56 -1.98 -8.99
C GLY A 367 -23.52 -0.88 -8.74
N MET A 368 -22.69 -1.00 -7.71
CA MET A 368 -21.57 -0.09 -7.41
C MET A 368 -20.29 -0.63 -8.06
N SER A 369 -20.14 -0.44 -9.37
CA SER A 369 -18.94 -0.83 -10.12
C SER A 369 -18.19 0.40 -10.63
N ASP A 370 -16.91 0.26 -10.95
CA ASP A 370 -16.08 1.34 -11.53
C ASP A 370 -16.67 1.86 -12.85
N LYS A 371 -17.35 0.99 -13.62
CA LYS A 371 -18.11 1.38 -14.82
C LYS A 371 -19.27 2.32 -14.48
N THR A 372 -19.91 2.15 -13.33
CA THR A 372 -20.99 3.04 -12.88
C THR A 372 -20.46 4.43 -12.50
N PHE A 373 -19.29 4.50 -11.87
CA PHE A 373 -18.64 5.79 -11.57
C PHE A 373 -18.25 6.53 -12.83
N ALA A 374 -17.64 5.84 -13.81
CA ALA A 374 -17.30 6.43 -15.10
C ALA A 374 -18.55 7.00 -15.82
N ARG A 375 -19.68 6.28 -15.81
CA ARG A 375 -20.96 6.75 -16.37
C ARG A 375 -21.49 7.98 -15.63
N HIS A 376 -21.46 7.98 -14.30
CA HIS A 376 -21.89 9.14 -13.52
C HIS A 376 -21.04 10.39 -13.82
N ILE A 377 -19.73 10.24 -13.98
CA ILE A 377 -18.83 11.32 -14.39
C ILE A 377 -19.20 11.81 -15.80
N ALA A 378 -19.44 10.91 -16.75
CA ALA A 378 -19.84 11.26 -18.10
C ALA A 378 -21.18 12.03 -18.14
N ILE A 379 -22.17 11.62 -17.33
CA ILE A 379 -23.45 12.34 -17.17
C ILE A 379 -23.20 13.76 -16.68
N ILE A 380 -22.39 13.95 -15.62
CA ILE A 380 -22.09 15.28 -15.07
C ILE A 380 -21.31 16.13 -16.09
N GLN A 381 -20.36 15.55 -16.82
CA GLN A 381 -19.61 16.25 -17.87
C GLN A 381 -20.49 16.72 -19.04
N SER A 382 -21.55 16.00 -19.34
CA SER A 382 -22.54 16.35 -20.38
C SER A 382 -23.49 17.48 -19.96
N MET A 383 -23.44 17.93 -18.70
CA MET A 383 -24.21 19.05 -18.18
C MET A 383 -23.47 20.38 -18.38
N THR A 384 -24.20 21.48 -18.55
CA THR A 384 -23.64 22.83 -18.54
C THR A 384 -23.18 23.22 -17.14
N LYS A 385 -22.32 24.25 -17.03
CA LYS A 385 -21.84 24.77 -15.74
C LYS A 385 -23.01 25.18 -14.81
N ALA A 386 -24.04 25.81 -15.37
CA ALA A 386 -25.24 26.23 -14.62
C ALA A 386 -26.06 25.02 -14.10
N GLU A 387 -26.18 23.95 -14.89
CA GLU A 387 -26.89 22.74 -14.51
C GLU A 387 -26.15 21.93 -13.42
N ARG A 388 -24.83 21.97 -13.42
CA ARG A 388 -24.01 21.35 -12.37
C ARG A 388 -24.11 22.11 -11.05
N ALA A 389 -24.16 23.45 -11.11
CA ALA A 389 -24.29 24.30 -9.92
C ALA A 389 -25.71 24.26 -9.33
N ASN A 390 -26.74 24.11 -10.18
CA ASN A 390 -28.16 24.06 -9.74
C ASN A 390 -28.89 22.88 -10.39
N PRO A 391 -28.85 21.68 -9.76
CA PRO A 391 -29.50 20.48 -10.29
C PRO A 391 -31.02 20.56 -10.39
N ASP A 392 -31.69 21.46 -9.68
CA ASP A 392 -33.15 21.58 -9.67
C ASP A 392 -33.71 22.13 -11.01
N MET A 393 -32.87 22.75 -11.81
CA MET A 393 -33.27 23.19 -13.16
C MET A 393 -33.31 22.06 -14.21
N LEU A 394 -32.95 20.84 -13.86
CA LEU A 394 -32.90 19.66 -14.75
C LEU A 394 -34.31 19.10 -15.00
N LYS A 395 -35.06 19.73 -15.92
CA LYS A 395 -36.37 19.27 -16.38
C LYS A 395 -36.21 18.22 -17.51
N HIS A 396 -37.32 17.67 -17.97
CA HIS A 396 -37.36 16.55 -18.93
C HIS A 396 -36.51 16.77 -20.20
N SER A 397 -36.63 17.92 -20.86
CA SER A 397 -35.89 18.23 -22.09
C SER A 397 -34.38 18.26 -21.86
N ARG A 398 -33.91 18.82 -20.73
CA ARG A 398 -32.49 18.85 -20.37
C ARG A 398 -31.96 17.46 -20.07
N LYS A 399 -32.71 16.62 -19.33
CA LYS A 399 -32.35 15.22 -19.08
C LYS A 399 -32.23 14.43 -20.37
N LYS A 400 -33.13 14.61 -21.35
CA LYS A 400 -33.06 13.95 -22.66
C LYS A 400 -31.77 14.33 -23.42
N ARG A 401 -31.40 15.62 -23.44
CA ARG A 401 -30.14 16.08 -24.05
C ARG A 401 -28.91 15.50 -23.36
N ILE A 402 -28.88 15.51 -22.01
CA ILE A 402 -27.76 14.99 -21.22
C ILE A 402 -27.64 13.48 -21.42
N ALA A 403 -28.75 12.75 -21.46
CA ALA A 403 -28.77 11.32 -21.73
C ALA A 403 -28.14 10.99 -23.12
N ALA A 404 -28.54 11.73 -24.14
CA ALA A 404 -27.97 11.59 -25.48
C ALA A 404 -26.46 11.91 -25.52
N GLY A 405 -26.00 12.97 -24.80
CA GLY A 405 -24.61 13.38 -24.76
C GLY A 405 -23.70 12.45 -23.94
N SER A 406 -24.24 11.75 -22.95
CA SER A 406 -23.49 10.82 -22.09
C SER A 406 -23.61 9.35 -22.47
N GLY A 407 -24.43 9.03 -23.49
CA GLY A 407 -24.71 7.64 -23.87
C GLY A 407 -25.44 6.84 -22.79
N THR A 408 -26.27 7.53 -21.97
CA THR A 408 -27.01 6.94 -20.87
C THR A 408 -28.52 7.19 -21.02
N ASP A 409 -29.33 6.76 -20.08
CA ASP A 409 -30.76 6.98 -20.06
C ASP A 409 -31.20 7.97 -18.96
N ALA A 410 -32.46 8.43 -19.03
CA ALA A 410 -33.02 9.34 -18.05
C ALA A 410 -33.16 8.70 -16.66
N ALA A 411 -33.24 7.39 -16.55
CA ALA A 411 -33.32 6.68 -15.30
C ALA A 411 -31.97 6.72 -14.55
N GLU A 412 -30.84 6.57 -15.26
CA GLU A 412 -29.51 6.73 -14.67
C GLU A 412 -29.25 8.16 -14.18
N ILE A 413 -29.71 9.18 -14.94
CA ILE A 413 -29.63 10.57 -14.49
C ILE A 413 -30.46 10.79 -13.22
N ASN A 414 -31.65 10.21 -13.12
CA ASN A 414 -32.47 10.31 -11.92
C ASN A 414 -31.83 9.61 -10.70
N LYS A 415 -31.17 8.47 -10.90
CA LYS A 415 -30.40 7.78 -9.85
C LYS A 415 -29.25 8.64 -9.35
N LEU A 416 -28.49 9.26 -10.27
CA LEU A 416 -27.42 10.19 -9.94
C LEU A 416 -27.92 11.38 -9.13
N LEU A 417 -29.01 12.01 -9.55
CA LEU A 417 -29.61 13.16 -8.84
C LEU A 417 -30.13 12.77 -7.45
N LYS A 418 -30.70 11.57 -7.30
CA LYS A 418 -31.11 11.04 -6.00
C LYS A 418 -29.92 10.83 -5.08
N MET A 419 -28.85 10.24 -5.58
CA MET A 419 -27.59 10.05 -4.84
C MET A 419 -27.00 11.40 -4.40
N HIS A 420 -26.93 12.38 -5.30
CA HIS A 420 -26.45 13.73 -4.99
C HIS A 420 -27.27 14.38 -3.86
N ARG A 421 -28.60 14.32 -3.91
CA ARG A 421 -29.47 14.87 -2.84
C ARG A 421 -29.21 14.18 -1.51
N GLN A 422 -29.13 12.86 -1.48
CA GLN A 422 -28.85 12.11 -0.26
C GLN A 422 -27.50 12.50 0.35
N MET A 423 -26.45 12.66 -0.48
CA MET A 423 -25.15 13.12 -0.01
C MET A 423 -25.20 14.58 0.49
N ALA A 424 -25.88 15.47 -0.22
CA ALA A 424 -26.03 16.86 0.18
C ALA A 424 -26.77 16.99 1.53
N ASP A 425 -27.81 16.20 1.75
CA ASP A 425 -28.56 16.17 3.00
C ASP A 425 -27.72 15.63 4.16
N MET A 426 -26.96 14.55 3.92
CA MET A 426 -26.03 13.99 4.90
C MET A 426 -24.95 15.01 5.29
N MET A 427 -24.39 15.74 4.32
CA MET A 427 -23.39 16.78 4.58
C MET A 427 -23.96 17.98 5.33
N LYS A 428 -25.18 18.41 5.04
CA LYS A 428 -25.86 19.46 5.82
C LYS A 428 -26.05 19.05 7.30
N MET A 429 -26.33 17.78 7.54
CA MET A 429 -26.44 17.24 8.90
C MET A 429 -25.10 17.19 9.64
N MET A 430 -23.98 16.94 8.92
CA MET A 430 -22.63 16.91 9.49
C MET A 430 -22.06 18.32 9.73
N GLY A 431 -22.40 19.31 8.89
CA GLY A 431 -21.92 20.69 8.97
C GLY A 431 -22.63 21.56 10.03
N GLY A 432 -23.73 21.12 10.61
CA GLY A 432 -24.50 21.86 11.64
C GLY A 432 -23.78 21.84 13.00
N LYS A 433 -23.38 23.02 13.49
CA LYS A 433 -22.84 23.22 14.84
C LYS A 433 -23.81 22.71 15.92
N GLY A 434 -23.55 21.54 16.47
CA GLY A 434 -24.15 21.03 17.68
C GLY A 434 -25.17 19.91 17.48
N LYS A 435 -24.67 18.67 17.50
CA LYS A 435 -25.38 17.48 18.04
C LYS A 435 -24.58 16.19 17.67
N GLY A 436 -23.46 15.98 18.31
CA GLY A 436 -22.65 14.71 18.17
C GLY A 436 -23.40 13.44 18.63
N GLY A 437 -24.54 13.60 19.35
CA GLY A 437 -25.35 12.47 19.80
C GLY A 437 -26.24 11.86 18.71
N MET A 438 -26.71 12.66 17.74
CA MET A 438 -27.63 12.21 16.70
C MET A 438 -26.95 11.38 15.61
N MET A 439 -25.65 11.60 15.38
CA MET A 439 -24.83 10.84 14.43
C MET A 439 -24.63 9.38 14.86
N LYS A 440 -24.49 9.12 16.16
CA LYS A 440 -24.34 7.76 16.70
C LYS A 440 -25.65 6.94 16.55
N GLN A 441 -26.77 7.60 16.69
CA GLN A 441 -28.11 6.99 16.53
C GLN A 441 -28.48 6.73 15.06
N MET A 442 -28.03 7.60 14.14
CA MET A 442 -28.30 7.47 12.70
C MET A 442 -27.40 6.45 12.01
N MET A 443 -26.10 6.34 12.40
CA MET A 443 -25.22 5.27 11.92
C MET A 443 -25.69 3.89 12.41
N GLY A 444 -26.23 3.78 13.62
CA GLY A 444 -26.87 2.55 14.11
C GLY A 444 -28.12 2.17 13.30
N GLY A 445 -28.95 3.15 12.93
CA GLY A 445 -30.14 2.95 12.12
C GLY A 445 -29.89 2.62 10.66
N LEU A 446 -28.81 3.16 10.06
CA LEU A 446 -28.40 2.86 8.69
C LEU A 446 -27.78 1.47 8.59
N ALA A 447 -26.97 1.07 9.56
CA ALA A 447 -26.39 -0.26 9.66
C ALA A 447 -27.47 -1.36 9.79
N SER A 448 -28.56 -1.08 10.53
CA SER A 448 -29.71 -2.00 10.65
C SER A 448 -30.54 -2.11 9.35
N LYS A 449 -30.70 -0.99 8.61
CA LYS A 449 -31.47 -0.95 7.35
C LYS A 449 -30.70 -1.53 6.15
N MET A 450 -29.36 -1.54 6.20
CA MET A 450 -28.48 -2.18 5.19
C MET A 450 -28.23 -3.68 5.43
N GLY A 451 -28.92 -4.30 6.37
CA GLY A 451 -28.76 -5.73 6.65
C GLY A 451 -27.48 -6.07 7.43
N LEU A 452 -26.77 -5.05 7.94
CA LEU A 452 -25.58 -5.21 8.80
C LEU A 452 -25.96 -5.38 10.29
N GLY A 453 -27.25 -5.38 10.62
CA GLY A 453 -27.77 -5.48 12.01
C GLY A 453 -27.51 -6.82 12.69
N GLY A 454 -27.01 -7.85 11.98
CA GLY A 454 -26.69 -9.15 12.55
C GLY A 454 -25.24 -9.27 13.08
N MET A 455 -24.37 -8.29 12.82
CA MET A 455 -22.96 -8.34 13.20
C MET A 455 -22.59 -7.41 14.37
N GLY A 456 -23.58 -6.67 14.90
CA GLY A 456 -23.44 -5.71 16.02
C GLY A 456 -23.46 -6.31 17.42
N GLY A 457 -23.70 -7.63 17.57
CA GLY A 457 -23.84 -8.30 18.88
C GLY A 457 -22.53 -8.74 19.52
N GLY A 458 -21.39 -8.65 18.86
CA GLY A 458 -20.11 -9.19 19.34
C GLY A 458 -18.97 -8.19 19.56
N LEU A 459 -19.10 -6.93 19.14
CA LEU A 459 -18.01 -5.93 19.28
C LEU A 459 -18.27 -4.85 20.34
N GLY A 460 -19.34 -4.95 21.12
CA GLY A 460 -19.72 -4.00 22.17
C GLY A 460 -19.08 -4.25 23.54
N GLY A 461 -18.22 -5.21 23.69
CA GLY A 461 -17.67 -5.64 24.99
C GLY A 461 -16.16 -5.51 25.19
N GLY A 462 -15.46 -4.53 24.56
CA GLY A 462 -14.01 -4.51 24.73
C GLY A 462 -13.24 -3.26 24.36
N MET A 463 -13.88 -2.14 24.03
CA MET A 463 -13.16 -0.91 23.71
C MET A 463 -13.89 0.34 24.20
N GLY A 464 -14.30 0.30 25.47
CA GLY A 464 -14.77 1.45 26.23
C GLY A 464 -13.61 2.03 27.04
N GLY A 465 -12.85 2.95 26.47
CA GLY A 465 -11.81 3.57 27.25
C GLY A 465 -10.88 4.48 26.46
N MET A 466 -11.39 5.47 25.74
CA MET A 466 -10.67 6.74 25.50
C MET A 466 -11.64 7.71 24.83
N GLY A 467 -12.54 8.24 25.61
CA GLY A 467 -13.46 9.28 25.18
C GLY A 467 -14.06 9.98 26.38
N GLY A 468 -13.51 11.12 26.74
CA GLY A 468 -14.13 12.10 27.64
C GLY A 468 -14.12 11.68 29.11
N MET A 469 -13.09 12.11 29.87
CA MET A 469 -13.22 12.19 31.33
C MET A 469 -14.48 13.00 31.66
N PRO A 470 -15.38 12.49 32.51
CA PRO A 470 -16.46 13.31 33.02
C PRO A 470 -15.88 14.50 33.77
N ASP A 471 -16.47 15.65 33.55
CA ASP A 471 -16.09 16.90 34.22
C ASP A 471 -16.31 16.75 35.74
N LEU A 472 -15.25 16.48 36.45
CA LEU A 472 -15.23 16.21 37.89
C LEU A 472 -15.74 17.39 38.74
N SER A 473 -15.87 18.58 38.12
CA SER A 473 -16.37 19.78 38.81
C SER A 473 -17.88 19.82 38.99
N LYS A 474 -18.62 18.84 38.40
CA LYS A 474 -20.11 18.76 38.44
C LYS A 474 -20.64 17.56 39.20
N LEU A 475 -19.81 16.83 39.92
CA LEU A 475 -20.22 15.66 40.70
C LEU A 475 -20.54 16.04 42.15
N ASP A 476 -21.69 15.50 42.65
CA ASP A 476 -22.12 15.63 44.02
C ASP A 476 -21.05 15.01 44.98
N PRO A 477 -20.76 15.62 46.15
CA PRO A 477 -19.78 15.12 47.12
C PRO A 477 -19.95 13.65 47.48
N LYS A 478 -21.17 13.12 47.53
CA LYS A 478 -21.47 11.71 47.77
C LYS A 478 -21.03 10.76 46.65
N GLN A 479 -21.00 11.26 45.41
CA GLN A 479 -20.53 10.47 44.25
C GLN A 479 -19.01 10.43 44.17
N LEU A 480 -18.31 11.48 44.62
CA LEU A 480 -16.86 11.51 44.73
C LEU A 480 -16.36 10.52 45.80
N GLU A 481 -17.05 10.41 46.92
CA GLU A 481 -16.68 9.46 48.00
C GLU A 481 -16.91 8.00 47.58
N ALA A 482 -17.93 7.71 46.79
CA ALA A 482 -18.17 6.39 46.21
C ALA A 482 -17.11 5.99 45.19
N LEU A 483 -16.66 6.93 44.35
CA LEU A 483 -15.56 6.72 43.40
C LEU A 483 -14.21 6.50 44.06
N GLN A 484 -13.93 7.21 45.16
CA GLN A 484 -12.72 7.00 45.96
C GLN A 484 -12.70 5.61 46.60
N LYS A 485 -13.81 5.16 47.19
CA LYS A 485 -13.93 3.81 47.74
C LYS A 485 -13.81 2.69 46.71
N GLN A 486 -14.28 2.92 45.49
CA GLN A 486 -14.09 1.98 44.38
C GLN A 486 -12.64 1.95 43.87
N ALA A 487 -11.93 3.07 43.84
CA ALA A 487 -10.53 3.14 43.47
C ALA A 487 -9.62 2.46 44.52
N GLU A 488 -9.91 2.62 45.81
CA GLU A 488 -9.22 1.91 46.89
C GLU A 488 -9.48 0.40 46.86
N ALA A 489 -10.70 -0.03 46.56
CA ALA A 489 -11.05 -1.46 46.42
C ALA A 489 -10.39 -2.10 45.16
N ALA A 490 -10.02 -1.30 44.15
CA ALA A 490 -9.30 -1.73 42.97
C ALA A 490 -7.76 -1.68 43.11
N GLY A 491 -7.24 -1.37 44.31
CA GLY A 491 -5.78 -1.40 44.59
C GLY A 491 -4.98 -0.21 44.01
N LEU A 492 -5.63 0.88 43.60
CA LEU A 492 -5.00 2.08 43.10
C LEU A 492 -4.66 3.03 44.26
N LYS A 493 -3.36 3.27 44.50
CA LYS A 493 -2.89 4.17 45.57
C LYS A 493 -3.32 5.64 45.28
N PRO A 494 -3.78 6.41 46.29
CA PRO A 494 -4.06 7.82 46.14
C PRO A 494 -2.78 8.58 45.76
N GLY A 495 -2.73 9.16 44.57
CA GLY A 495 -1.58 9.97 44.08
C GLY A 495 -1.15 9.73 42.64
N SER A 496 -1.76 8.78 41.90
CA SER A 496 -1.37 8.49 40.51
C SER A 496 -2.29 9.09 39.43
N MET A 497 -3.20 10.00 39.76
CA MET A 497 -4.02 10.70 38.78
C MET A 497 -3.54 12.15 38.58
N PRO A 498 -3.16 12.58 37.38
CA PRO A 498 -2.91 13.99 37.08
C PRO A 498 -4.25 14.72 36.94
N GLY A 499 -4.53 15.65 37.86
CA GLY A 499 -5.66 16.57 37.68
C GLY A 499 -6.52 16.92 38.88
N LEU A 500 -6.09 16.73 40.13
CA LEU A 500 -6.80 17.26 41.29
C LEU A 500 -6.07 18.51 41.85
N PRO A 501 -6.72 19.68 42.01
CA PRO A 501 -6.14 20.85 42.63
C PRO A 501 -6.23 20.74 44.16
N GLY A 502 -5.11 20.82 44.83
CA GLY A 502 -5.07 21.04 46.27
C GLY A 502 -4.06 20.19 47.03
N GLY A 503 -2.93 20.78 47.39
CA GLY A 503 -2.05 20.23 48.41
C GLY A 503 -0.56 20.49 48.13
N GLY A 504 -0.02 21.47 48.84
CA GLY A 504 1.30 22.05 48.87
C GLY A 504 2.51 21.17 48.54
N MET A 505 3.47 21.79 47.89
CA MET A 505 4.84 21.29 47.78
C MET A 505 5.53 21.31 49.17
N PRO A 506 6.26 20.28 49.49
CA PRO A 506 7.43 20.40 50.38
C PRO A 506 8.71 19.96 49.66
N GLY A 507 9.67 20.86 49.65
CA GLY A 507 11.06 20.65 49.98
C GLY A 507 11.88 19.68 49.16
N LEU A 508 12.70 20.20 48.30
CA LEU A 508 13.93 19.59 47.78
C LEU A 508 14.89 19.24 48.97
N GLY A 509 15.08 17.95 49.18
CA GLY A 509 16.09 17.42 50.08
C GLY A 509 16.82 16.26 49.42
N GLY A 510 18.12 16.41 49.25
CA GLY A 510 19.10 15.65 48.53
C GLY A 510 19.05 14.13 48.61
N ALA A 511 19.28 13.52 47.46
CA ALA A 511 19.85 12.18 47.35
C ALA A 511 20.92 12.19 46.25
N LYS A 512 22.15 11.93 46.66
CA LYS A 512 23.33 11.73 45.84
C LYS A 512 23.18 10.50 44.96
N LEU A 513 23.39 10.64 43.68
CA LEU A 513 23.73 9.54 42.78
C LEU A 513 25.25 9.50 42.61
N PRO A 514 25.91 8.34 42.73
CA PRO A 514 27.35 8.21 42.49
C PRO A 514 27.64 7.88 41.03
N GLY A 515 28.61 8.61 40.48
CA GLY A 515 29.52 8.12 39.45
C GLY A 515 29.16 8.31 37.99
N LEU A 516 29.62 9.43 37.41
CA LEU A 516 30.19 9.45 36.05
C LEU A 516 31.15 10.67 35.99
N GLY A 517 32.43 10.33 35.87
CA GLY A 517 33.54 11.27 35.80
C GLY A 517 33.61 11.98 34.48
N GLY A 518 34.09 13.17 34.59
CA GLY A 518 34.69 14.15 33.77
C GLY A 518 34.85 14.00 32.27
N PHE A 519 34.44 15.06 31.58
CA PHE A 519 35.09 15.56 30.36
C PHE A 519 35.30 17.06 30.46
N PRO A 520 36.50 17.59 30.05
CA PRO A 520 36.84 18.99 30.20
C PRO A 520 36.47 19.81 28.97
N GLY A 521 36.01 21.01 29.23
CA GLY A 521 36.32 22.27 28.56
C GLY A 521 35.89 22.50 27.11
N LEU A 522 34.90 23.39 26.92
CA LEU A 522 34.80 24.24 25.73
C LEU A 522 34.61 25.71 26.17
N PRO A 523 35.30 26.68 25.52
CA PRO A 523 35.33 28.08 25.95
C PRO A 523 34.17 28.91 25.39
N GLY A 524 33.91 29.99 26.10
CA GLY A 524 32.81 30.91 26.07
C GLY A 524 32.44 31.58 24.75
N LEU A 525 31.18 31.98 24.69
CA LEU A 525 30.63 32.95 23.75
C LEU A 525 30.19 34.23 24.53
N PRO A 526 30.37 35.42 23.97
CA PRO A 526 30.19 36.69 24.67
C PRO A 526 28.74 37.15 24.71
N LYS A 527 28.36 37.78 25.82
CA LYS A 527 27.11 38.51 26.02
C LYS A 527 27.07 39.75 25.14
N LYS A 528 25.99 39.94 24.40
CA LYS A 528 25.62 41.27 23.85
C LYS A 528 24.64 41.96 24.79
N LYS A 529 24.95 43.26 24.97
CA LYS A 529 24.13 44.26 25.65
C LYS A 529 22.75 44.40 25.01
#